data_841b4432dad30407519c42683037a34b
#
_entry.id   841b4432dad30407519c42683037a34b
#
_cell.length_a   1.000
_cell.length_b   1.000
_cell.length_c   1.000
_cell.angle_alpha   90.00
_cell.angle_beta   90.00
_cell.angle_gamma   90.00
#
_symmetry.space_group_name_H-M   'P 1'
#
loop_
_entity.id
_entity.type
_entity.pdbx_description
1 polymer ?
#
loop_
_entity_poly.entity_id
_entity_poly.type
_entity_poly.pdbx_seq_one_letter_code
_entity_poly.pdbx_strand_id
1 'polypeptide(L)'
;MLEDFLRLVPIIRGAELYKAVARSGSADESDLGNAASFEGVYTKETKKNDGFGELIRFCHELSRTTNAAAFFSSHLDVDEYINFLAATALTQNWDTTCKNHYLAYNGEGSAKWCVIPWDLDRTFGDHWEFRFNEARLPLLLGTRDYPWMGEWNRLEDRFLSEPKLRQKFLERLLALLNREFTTAKWFPVLDQLEQDISPAAAVDRMRWPSQGGDLHTAIAGVKSFIEQRGAFLLREIATFRSPAH
;
A
#
# COMPACT_ATOMS: atom_id res chain seq x y z
N MET A 1 18.54 7.92 7.85
CA MET A 1 17.22 7.84 7.15
C MET A 1 16.41 6.63 7.61
N LEU A 2 16.84 5.37 7.38
CA LEU A 2 16.08 4.19 7.88
C LEU A 2 16.05 4.13 9.42
N GLU A 3 17.18 4.39 10.09
CA GLU A 3 17.26 4.43 11.55
C GLU A 3 16.43 5.55 12.18
N ASP A 4 16.27 6.70 11.51
CA ASP A 4 15.45 7.80 11.99
C ASP A 4 13.96 7.47 11.81
N PHE A 5 13.59 6.82 10.71
CA PHE A 5 12.25 6.28 10.49
C PHE A 5 11.89 5.20 11.53
N LEU A 6 12.83 4.29 11.83
CA LEU A 6 12.66 3.26 12.87
C LEU A 6 12.52 3.84 14.29
N ARG A 7 13.03 5.05 14.55
CA ARG A 7 12.84 5.75 15.84
C ARG A 7 11.47 6.39 15.98
N LEU A 8 10.84 6.74 14.86
CA LEU A 8 9.53 7.40 14.84
C LEU A 8 8.35 6.43 15.00
N VAL A 9 8.58 5.13 14.80
CA VAL A 9 7.52 4.12 14.89
C VAL A 9 7.84 3.11 16.00
N PRO A 10 7.27 3.27 17.21
CA PRO A 10 7.53 2.37 18.35
C PRO A 10 7.31 0.89 18.05
N ILE A 11 6.41 0.57 17.11
CA ILE A 11 6.09 -0.79 16.66
C ILE A 11 7.31 -1.51 16.07
N ILE A 12 8.27 -0.76 15.47
CA ILE A 12 9.39 -1.34 14.73
C ILE A 12 10.63 -1.54 15.61
N ARG A 13 10.65 -0.96 16.80
CA ARG A 13 11.80 -1.09 17.70
C ARG A 13 11.96 -2.54 18.16
N GLY A 14 13.05 -3.17 17.74
CA GLY A 14 13.33 -4.59 17.99
C GLY A 14 12.63 -5.57 17.04
N ALA A 15 11.85 -5.09 16.08
CA ALA A 15 11.16 -5.95 15.12
C ALA A 15 12.11 -6.58 14.10
N GLU A 16 11.70 -7.73 13.58
CA GLU A 16 12.20 -8.26 12.33
C GLU A 16 11.55 -7.52 11.17
N LEU A 17 12.35 -6.96 10.28
CA LEU A 17 11.89 -6.15 9.16
C LEU A 17 12.30 -6.80 7.84
N TYR A 18 11.32 -7.06 6.98
CA TYR A 18 11.48 -7.67 5.67
C TYR A 18 10.96 -6.69 4.60
N LYS A 19 11.83 -6.33 3.65
CA LYS A 19 11.48 -5.49 2.52
C LYS A 19 11.04 -6.35 1.33
N ALA A 20 9.87 -6.13 0.80
CA ALA A 20 9.39 -6.70 -0.45
C ALA A 20 10.09 -6.03 -1.62
N VAL A 21 10.91 -6.79 -2.38
CA VAL A 21 11.77 -6.25 -3.45
C VAL A 21 11.52 -6.89 -4.81
N ALA A 22 10.86 -8.03 -4.86
CA ALA A 22 10.43 -8.73 -6.09
C ALA A 22 11.53 -8.88 -7.15
N ARG A 23 12.75 -9.26 -6.76
CA ARG A 23 13.89 -9.38 -7.69
C ARG A 23 13.76 -10.55 -8.67
N SER A 24 13.20 -11.67 -8.21
CA SER A 24 13.09 -12.93 -8.96
C SER A 24 11.71 -13.55 -8.89
N GLY A 25 10.67 -12.73 -8.71
CA GLY A 25 9.27 -13.15 -8.56
C GLY A 25 8.50 -12.14 -7.75
N SER A 26 7.27 -12.45 -7.40
CA SER A 26 6.38 -11.57 -6.63
C SER A 26 6.60 -11.74 -5.13
N ALA A 27 6.72 -10.62 -4.40
CA ALA A 27 6.69 -10.58 -2.95
C ALA A 27 5.23 -10.37 -2.49
N ASP A 28 4.40 -11.38 -2.72
CA ASP A 28 2.94 -11.36 -2.61
C ASP A 28 2.40 -12.16 -1.41
N GLU A 29 3.25 -12.42 -0.41
CA GLU A 29 2.98 -13.21 0.79
C GLU A 29 2.48 -14.63 0.51
N SER A 30 2.81 -15.18 -0.66
CA SER A 30 2.60 -16.59 -0.96
C SER A 30 3.56 -17.51 -0.19
N ASP A 31 3.16 -18.77 0.01
CA ASP A 31 4.02 -19.81 0.56
C ASP A 31 5.05 -20.26 -0.50
N LEU A 32 6.24 -19.73 -0.44
CA LEU A 32 7.33 -20.04 -1.38
C LEU A 32 8.12 -21.31 -0.98
N GLY A 33 7.76 -21.94 0.12
CA GLY A 33 8.24 -23.25 0.56
C GLY A 33 9.60 -23.28 1.23
N ASN A 34 10.59 -22.44 0.85
CA ASN A 34 11.92 -22.47 1.42
C ASN A 34 12.61 -21.10 1.46
N ALA A 35 13.66 -20.97 2.30
CA ALA A 35 14.35 -19.72 2.55
C ALA A 35 14.96 -19.09 1.28
N ALA A 36 15.55 -19.88 0.39
CA ALA A 36 16.18 -19.36 -0.82
C ALA A 36 15.17 -18.68 -1.76
N SER A 37 13.93 -19.19 -1.83
CA SER A 37 12.86 -18.57 -2.59
C SER A 37 12.42 -17.24 -1.96
N PHE A 38 12.36 -17.16 -0.63
CA PHE A 38 12.07 -15.91 0.08
C PHE A 38 13.19 -14.86 -0.12
N GLU A 39 14.46 -15.25 -0.07
CA GLU A 39 15.61 -14.38 -0.35
C GLU A 39 15.58 -13.78 -1.76
N GLY A 40 14.96 -14.47 -2.71
CA GLY A 40 14.75 -13.99 -4.08
C GLY A 40 13.80 -12.81 -4.19
N VAL A 41 12.85 -12.69 -3.28
CA VAL A 41 11.78 -11.68 -3.35
C VAL A 41 11.71 -10.74 -2.15
N TYR A 42 12.34 -11.08 -1.02
CA TYR A 42 12.44 -10.22 0.16
C TYR A 42 13.88 -9.97 0.56
N THR A 43 14.14 -8.83 1.18
CA THR A 43 15.41 -8.52 1.85
C THR A 43 15.17 -8.37 3.34
N LYS A 44 15.90 -9.10 4.19
CA LYS A 44 15.83 -8.92 5.64
C LYS A 44 16.68 -7.72 6.05
N GLU A 45 16.06 -6.68 6.60
CA GLU A 45 16.70 -5.41 6.92
C GLU A 45 17.24 -5.32 8.35
N THR A 46 16.60 -6.05 9.28
CA THR A 46 17.05 -6.15 10.67
C THR A 46 17.28 -7.60 11.05
N LYS A 47 18.02 -7.87 12.13
CA LYS A 47 18.32 -9.25 12.60
C LYS A 47 18.73 -10.18 11.45
N LYS A 48 19.63 -9.71 10.59
CA LYS A 48 19.96 -10.34 9.29
C LYS A 48 20.46 -11.76 9.41
N ASN A 49 21.01 -12.13 10.56
CA ASN A 49 21.55 -13.48 10.82
C ASN A 49 20.47 -14.51 11.21
N ASP A 50 19.25 -14.07 11.52
CA ASP A 50 18.19 -14.95 12.02
C ASP A 50 17.38 -15.62 10.89
N GLY A 51 17.75 -15.33 9.62
CA GLY A 51 17.09 -15.89 8.44
C GLY A 51 15.64 -15.42 8.27
N PHE A 52 14.83 -16.18 7.53
CA PHE A 52 13.46 -15.85 7.14
C PHE A 52 12.40 -16.67 7.90
N GLY A 53 12.75 -17.34 8.99
CA GLY A 53 11.89 -18.32 9.66
C GLY A 53 10.50 -17.78 10.03
N GLU A 54 10.42 -16.56 10.56
CA GLU A 54 9.15 -15.94 10.95
C GLU A 54 8.26 -15.65 9.73
N LEU A 55 8.84 -15.07 8.68
CA LEU A 55 8.10 -14.76 7.44
C LEU A 55 7.62 -16.04 6.74
N ILE A 56 8.47 -17.06 6.65
CA ILE A 56 8.12 -18.37 6.08
C ILE A 56 6.93 -18.96 6.83
N ARG A 57 6.98 -18.96 8.16
CA ARG A 57 5.89 -19.47 9.00
C ARG A 57 4.60 -18.71 8.77
N PHE A 58 4.65 -17.39 8.76
CA PHE A 58 3.49 -16.52 8.51
C PHE A 58 2.83 -16.82 7.15
N CYS A 59 3.60 -16.84 6.06
CA CYS A 59 3.09 -17.12 4.73
C CYS A 59 2.54 -18.56 4.61
N HIS A 60 3.22 -19.52 5.23
CA HIS A 60 2.75 -20.91 5.28
C HIS A 60 1.40 -21.04 6.01
N GLU A 61 1.27 -20.44 7.19
CA GLU A 61 0.03 -20.45 7.96
C GLU A 61 -1.09 -19.67 7.25
N LEU A 62 -0.77 -18.50 6.66
CA LEU A 62 -1.68 -17.72 5.84
C LEU A 62 -2.27 -18.57 4.70
N SER A 63 -1.44 -19.34 4.01
CA SER A 63 -1.87 -20.16 2.87
C SER A 63 -2.81 -21.29 3.26
N ARG A 64 -2.70 -21.82 4.47
CA ARG A 64 -3.38 -23.05 4.94
C ARG A 64 -4.54 -22.79 5.89
N THR A 65 -4.63 -21.61 6.50
CA THR A 65 -5.70 -21.34 7.46
C THR A 65 -7.08 -21.50 6.83
N THR A 66 -7.97 -22.19 7.53
CA THR A 66 -9.39 -22.32 7.17
C THR A 66 -10.26 -21.29 7.89
N ASN A 67 -9.71 -20.59 8.91
CA ASN A 67 -10.37 -19.55 9.67
C ASN A 67 -9.58 -18.25 9.54
N ALA A 68 -9.82 -17.52 8.46
CA ALA A 68 -9.12 -16.28 8.15
C ALA A 68 -9.33 -15.22 9.26
N ALA A 69 -10.54 -15.08 9.78
CA ALA A 69 -10.83 -14.09 10.83
C ALA A 69 -10.00 -14.32 12.10
N ALA A 70 -9.89 -15.56 12.56
CA ALA A 70 -9.06 -15.89 13.74
C ALA A 70 -7.57 -15.70 13.45
N PHE A 71 -7.11 -16.12 12.24
CA PHE A 71 -5.73 -15.93 11.82
C PHE A 71 -5.34 -14.44 11.84
N PHE A 72 -6.10 -13.59 11.20
CA PHE A 72 -5.79 -12.15 11.15
C PHE A 72 -5.84 -11.50 12.53
N SER A 73 -6.82 -11.87 13.36
CA SER A 73 -6.91 -11.35 14.73
C SER A 73 -5.69 -11.67 15.58
N SER A 74 -5.08 -12.85 15.40
CA SER A 74 -3.92 -13.29 16.19
C SER A 74 -2.57 -12.87 15.61
N HIS A 75 -2.45 -12.75 14.29
CA HIS A 75 -1.15 -12.55 13.62
C HIS A 75 -0.94 -11.17 13.05
N LEU A 76 -1.98 -10.35 12.83
CA LEU A 76 -1.87 -9.08 12.16
C LEU A 76 -2.37 -7.94 13.05
N ASP A 77 -1.72 -6.79 12.97
CA ASP A 77 -2.33 -5.55 13.43
C ASP A 77 -3.42 -5.15 12.42
N VAL A 78 -4.65 -5.57 12.74
CA VAL A 78 -5.79 -5.46 11.81
C VAL A 78 -6.12 -4.00 11.52
N ASP A 79 -6.05 -3.12 12.51
CA ASP A 79 -6.44 -1.73 12.33
C ASP A 79 -5.39 -0.96 11.52
N GLU A 80 -4.10 -1.25 11.74
CA GLU A 80 -3.00 -0.71 10.92
C GLU A 80 -3.07 -1.23 9.49
N TYR A 81 -3.36 -2.51 9.28
CA TYR A 81 -3.47 -3.06 7.94
C TYR A 81 -4.69 -2.49 7.18
N ILE A 82 -5.81 -2.25 7.86
CA ILE A 82 -6.96 -1.54 7.28
C ILE A 82 -6.57 -0.11 6.86
N ASN A 83 -5.77 0.60 7.68
CA ASN A 83 -5.26 1.92 7.31
C ASN A 83 -4.34 1.86 6.08
N PHE A 84 -3.45 0.87 6.02
CA PHE A 84 -2.58 0.64 4.86
C PHE A 84 -3.41 0.42 3.59
N LEU A 85 -4.36 -0.52 3.60
CA LEU A 85 -5.23 -0.80 2.46
C LEU A 85 -6.08 0.41 2.05
N ALA A 86 -6.62 1.14 3.02
CA ALA A 86 -7.42 2.32 2.74
C ALA A 86 -6.59 3.46 2.12
N ALA A 87 -5.37 3.69 2.61
CA ALA A 87 -4.45 4.64 2.02
C ALA A 87 -4.03 4.22 0.60
N THR A 88 -3.72 2.94 0.39
CA THR A 88 -3.43 2.36 -0.92
C THR A 88 -4.57 2.58 -1.91
N ALA A 89 -5.81 2.31 -1.50
CA ALA A 89 -6.99 2.53 -2.33
C ALA A 89 -7.21 4.02 -2.66
N LEU A 90 -7.03 4.92 -1.69
CA LEU A 90 -7.19 6.37 -1.89
C LEU A 90 -6.17 6.94 -2.86
N THR A 91 -4.90 6.65 -2.64
CA THR A 91 -3.80 7.16 -3.45
C THR A 91 -3.57 6.37 -4.73
N GLN A 92 -4.26 5.23 -4.86
CA GLN A 92 -4.09 4.28 -5.95
C GLN A 92 -2.63 3.82 -6.07
N ASN A 93 -2.07 3.38 -4.94
CA ASN A 93 -0.70 2.85 -4.88
C ASN A 93 -0.66 1.42 -5.42
N TRP A 94 -0.72 1.29 -6.74
CA TRP A 94 -0.77 -0.01 -7.43
C TRP A 94 0.57 -0.77 -7.36
N ASP A 95 1.68 -0.05 -7.16
CA ASP A 95 3.03 -0.63 -7.17
C ASP A 95 3.38 -1.37 -5.86
N THR A 96 2.44 -1.42 -4.91
CA THR A 96 2.60 -2.15 -3.64
C THR A 96 2.07 -3.59 -3.66
N THR A 97 1.40 -4.01 -4.73
CA THR A 97 0.76 -5.34 -4.79
C THR A 97 1.75 -6.49 -4.56
N CYS A 98 2.93 -6.43 -5.18
CA CYS A 98 3.94 -7.50 -5.12
C CYS A 98 5.34 -7.02 -4.73
N LYS A 99 5.49 -5.78 -4.31
CA LYS A 99 6.75 -5.15 -3.86
C LYS A 99 6.46 -3.85 -3.11
N ASN A 100 7.50 -3.07 -2.81
CA ASN A 100 7.39 -1.70 -2.29
C ASN A 100 6.59 -1.58 -0.98
N HIS A 101 6.78 -2.55 -0.10
CA HIS A 101 6.33 -2.48 1.28
C HIS A 101 7.31 -3.20 2.19
N TYR A 102 7.18 -2.97 3.48
CA TYR A 102 7.86 -3.77 4.50
C TYR A 102 6.83 -4.57 5.29
N LEU A 103 7.23 -5.78 5.66
CA LEU A 103 6.57 -6.59 6.68
C LEU A 103 7.41 -6.50 7.95
N ALA A 104 6.82 -6.04 9.04
CA ALA A 104 7.47 -5.93 10.34
C ALA A 104 6.82 -6.86 11.36
N TYR A 105 7.63 -7.65 12.06
CA TYR A 105 7.19 -8.57 13.10
C TYR A 105 7.91 -8.28 14.41
N ASN A 106 7.17 -7.96 15.45
CA ASN A 106 7.72 -7.73 16.78
C ASN A 106 7.32 -8.86 17.72
N GLY A 107 8.10 -9.96 17.70
CA GLY A 107 7.86 -11.14 18.51
C GLY A 107 8.01 -10.92 20.03
N GLU A 108 8.78 -9.90 20.45
CA GLU A 108 8.97 -9.55 21.87
C GLU A 108 7.88 -8.61 22.40
N GLY A 109 7.08 -8.01 21.50
CA GLY A 109 6.01 -7.07 21.80
C GLY A 109 4.62 -7.64 21.59
N SER A 110 3.92 -7.11 20.60
CA SER A 110 2.54 -7.54 20.26
C SER A 110 2.45 -8.94 19.66
N ALA A 111 3.57 -9.52 19.21
CA ALA A 111 3.65 -10.74 18.42
C ALA A 111 2.77 -10.68 17.15
N LYS A 112 2.60 -9.49 16.58
CA LYS A 112 1.81 -9.25 15.39
C LYS A 112 2.65 -8.66 14.26
N TRP A 113 2.22 -8.94 13.06
CA TRP A 113 2.73 -8.35 11.84
C TRP A 113 2.06 -7.00 11.57
N CYS A 114 2.82 -6.06 11.04
CA CYS A 114 2.28 -4.87 10.39
C CYS A 114 2.90 -4.67 9.00
N VAL A 115 2.18 -4.01 8.11
CA VAL A 115 2.63 -3.67 6.76
C VAL A 115 2.91 -2.19 6.69
N ILE A 116 4.11 -1.84 6.22
CA ILE A 116 4.58 -0.46 6.15
C ILE A 116 4.79 -0.09 4.68
N PRO A 117 4.16 0.97 4.18
CA PRO A 117 4.33 1.38 2.79
C PRO A 117 5.74 1.91 2.52
N TRP A 118 6.23 1.67 1.31
CA TRP A 118 7.51 2.13 0.82
C TRP A 118 7.41 2.49 -0.66
N ASP A 119 8.24 3.45 -1.11
CA ASP A 119 8.36 3.82 -2.53
C ASP A 119 7.03 4.26 -3.15
N LEU A 120 6.45 5.35 -2.61
CA LEU A 120 5.11 5.83 -2.94
C LEU A 120 5.09 6.82 -4.13
N ASP A 121 6.10 6.82 -4.98
CA ASP A 121 6.21 7.72 -6.12
C ASP A 121 5.17 7.43 -7.21
N ARG A 122 4.71 6.18 -7.32
CA ARG A 122 3.70 5.73 -8.28
C ARG A 122 2.29 5.76 -7.70
N THR A 123 1.85 6.94 -7.33
CA THR A 123 0.54 7.20 -6.72
C THR A 123 -0.16 8.35 -7.42
N PHE A 124 -1.40 8.65 -7.01
CA PHE A 124 -2.23 9.73 -7.54
C PHE A 124 -2.45 9.67 -9.06
N GLY A 125 -2.57 8.45 -9.60
CA GLY A 125 -2.82 8.22 -11.03
C GLY A 125 -1.57 8.23 -11.89
N ASP A 126 -0.37 8.35 -11.31
CA ASP A 126 0.88 8.19 -12.06
C ASP A 126 1.15 6.71 -12.32
N HIS A 127 1.40 6.39 -13.57
CA HIS A 127 1.72 5.04 -14.05
C HIS A 127 2.60 5.12 -15.29
N TRP A 128 3.53 4.20 -15.47
CA TRP A 128 4.41 4.22 -16.65
C TRP A 128 3.69 3.92 -17.98
N GLU A 129 2.57 3.18 -17.95
CA GLU A 129 1.78 2.87 -19.16
C GLU A 129 0.67 3.89 -19.41
N PHE A 130 0.04 4.38 -18.35
CA PHE A 130 -1.05 5.35 -18.43
C PHE A 130 -0.53 6.72 -18.00
N ARG A 131 0.01 7.49 -18.91
CA ARG A 131 0.47 8.82 -18.55
C ARG A 131 -0.69 9.67 -18.06
N PHE A 132 -0.79 9.79 -16.71
CA PHE A 132 -1.66 10.67 -15.95
C PHE A 132 -3.17 10.38 -16.00
N ASN A 133 -3.78 10.36 -14.83
CA ASN A 133 -5.21 10.46 -14.53
C ASN A 133 -6.06 9.18 -14.64
N GLU A 134 -5.50 7.98 -14.53
CA GLU A 134 -6.36 6.84 -14.28
C GLU A 134 -6.79 6.82 -12.80
N ALA A 135 -7.92 7.47 -12.50
CA ALA A 135 -8.48 7.51 -11.15
C ALA A 135 -9.46 6.36 -10.86
N ARG A 136 -9.66 5.43 -11.81
CA ARG A 136 -10.76 4.47 -11.79
C ARG A 136 -10.33 3.01 -11.69
N LEU A 137 -9.10 2.75 -11.22
CA LEU A 137 -8.73 1.38 -10.92
C LEU A 137 -9.62 0.81 -9.81
N PRO A 138 -9.98 -0.48 -9.87
CA PRO A 138 -10.91 -1.11 -8.94
C PRO A 138 -10.56 -0.85 -7.47
N LEU A 139 -11.57 -0.78 -6.61
CA LEU A 139 -11.40 -0.60 -5.16
C LEU A 139 -10.58 -1.75 -4.53
N LEU A 140 -10.77 -2.97 -5.03
CA LEU A 140 -10.10 -4.18 -4.55
C LEU A 140 -8.93 -4.59 -5.45
N LEU A 141 -8.28 -3.62 -6.12
CA LEU A 141 -7.11 -3.87 -6.94
C LEU A 141 -5.99 -4.50 -6.09
N GLY A 142 -5.39 -5.57 -6.59
CA GLY A 142 -4.40 -6.37 -5.88
C GLY A 142 -4.96 -7.67 -5.31
N THR A 143 -6.27 -7.90 -5.40
CA THR A 143 -6.89 -9.19 -5.06
C THR A 143 -6.96 -10.11 -6.29
N ARG A 144 -7.29 -11.38 -6.06
CA ARG A 144 -7.45 -12.39 -7.13
C ARG A 144 -8.50 -12.01 -8.16
N ASP A 145 -9.61 -11.40 -7.74
CA ASP A 145 -10.69 -10.98 -8.61
C ASP A 145 -10.35 -9.71 -9.40
N TYR A 146 -9.43 -8.91 -8.88
CA TYR A 146 -8.95 -7.67 -9.48
C TYR A 146 -7.41 -7.66 -9.49
N PRO A 147 -6.75 -8.56 -10.24
CA PRO A 147 -5.31 -8.65 -10.27
C PRO A 147 -4.69 -7.42 -10.94
N TRP A 148 -3.52 -7.02 -10.46
CA TRP A 148 -2.71 -6.03 -11.12
C TRP A 148 -1.72 -6.71 -12.07
N MET A 149 -1.83 -6.47 -13.37
CA MET A 149 -1.00 -7.07 -14.41
C MET A 149 -0.91 -8.63 -14.31
N GLY A 150 -1.98 -9.26 -13.85
CA GLY A 150 -2.04 -10.71 -13.64
C GLY A 150 -1.52 -11.21 -12.29
N GLU A 151 -1.01 -10.33 -11.46
CA GLU A 151 -0.52 -10.63 -10.12
C GLU A 151 -1.49 -10.14 -9.04
N TRP A 152 -1.52 -10.81 -7.90
CA TRP A 152 -2.30 -10.40 -6.73
C TRP A 152 -1.56 -10.76 -5.44
N ASN A 153 -1.82 -9.99 -4.39
CA ASN A 153 -1.26 -10.19 -3.07
C ASN A 153 -2.08 -11.20 -2.25
N ARG A 154 -1.46 -12.22 -1.69
CA ARG A 154 -2.13 -13.29 -0.94
C ARG A 154 -2.71 -12.81 0.38
N LEU A 155 -1.98 -11.93 1.07
CA LEU A 155 -2.41 -11.35 2.33
C LEU A 155 -3.66 -10.49 2.11
N GLU A 156 -3.62 -9.59 1.11
CA GLU A 156 -4.72 -8.72 0.76
C GLU A 156 -5.96 -9.50 0.29
N ASP A 157 -5.79 -10.45 -0.63
CA ASP A 157 -6.87 -11.28 -1.17
C ASP A 157 -7.60 -12.02 -0.05
N ARG A 158 -6.86 -12.69 0.84
CA ARG A 158 -7.47 -13.42 1.94
C ARG A 158 -8.09 -12.51 3.00
N PHE A 159 -7.50 -11.35 3.26
CA PHE A 159 -8.04 -10.37 4.20
C PHE A 159 -9.38 -9.81 3.70
N LEU A 160 -9.42 -9.36 2.46
CA LEU A 160 -10.61 -8.77 1.87
C LEU A 160 -11.68 -9.80 1.45
N SER A 161 -11.32 -11.07 1.35
CA SER A 161 -12.29 -12.17 1.19
C SER A 161 -13.10 -12.45 2.47
N GLU A 162 -12.58 -12.05 3.66
CA GLU A 162 -13.33 -12.19 4.92
C GLU A 162 -14.37 -11.07 5.05
N PRO A 163 -15.69 -11.37 5.05
CA PRO A 163 -16.72 -10.34 4.94
C PRO A 163 -16.67 -9.27 6.03
N LYS A 164 -16.34 -9.66 7.29
CA LYS A 164 -16.26 -8.72 8.42
C LYS A 164 -15.06 -7.78 8.31
N LEU A 165 -13.95 -8.26 7.81
CA LEU A 165 -12.74 -7.46 7.62
C LEU A 165 -12.91 -6.51 6.43
N ARG A 166 -13.48 -7.01 5.33
CA ARG A 166 -13.86 -6.17 4.19
C ARG A 166 -14.84 -5.06 4.59
N GLN A 167 -15.83 -5.36 5.41
CA GLN A 167 -16.75 -4.34 5.91
C GLN A 167 -16.02 -3.26 6.70
N LYS A 168 -15.14 -3.61 7.64
CA LYS A 168 -14.31 -2.65 8.39
C LYS A 168 -13.45 -1.80 7.48
N PHE A 169 -12.83 -2.40 6.46
CA PHE A 169 -12.07 -1.68 5.45
C PHE A 169 -12.93 -0.65 4.70
N LEU A 170 -14.12 -1.04 4.24
CA LEU A 170 -15.05 -0.13 3.54
C LEU A 170 -15.54 1.01 4.45
N GLU A 171 -15.79 0.73 5.73
CA GLU A 171 -16.15 1.74 6.72
C GLU A 171 -15.02 2.74 6.96
N ARG A 172 -13.77 2.25 7.09
CA ARG A 172 -12.59 3.10 7.25
C ARG A 172 -12.33 3.96 6.03
N LEU A 173 -12.40 3.37 4.85
CA LEU A 173 -12.23 4.08 3.59
C LEU A 173 -13.26 5.19 3.42
N LEU A 174 -14.53 4.91 3.71
CA LEU A 174 -15.59 5.91 3.67
C LEU A 174 -15.34 7.05 4.67
N ALA A 175 -14.88 6.73 5.88
CA ALA A 175 -14.53 7.74 6.87
C ALA A 175 -13.40 8.66 6.40
N LEU A 176 -12.38 8.09 5.74
CA LEU A 176 -11.28 8.86 5.16
C LEU A 176 -11.73 9.73 3.97
N LEU A 177 -12.57 9.20 3.08
CA LEU A 177 -13.13 9.95 1.95
C LEU A 177 -13.93 11.17 2.42
N ASN A 178 -14.69 11.03 3.51
CA ASN A 178 -15.52 12.11 4.01
C ASN A 178 -14.77 13.16 4.85
N ARG A 179 -13.61 12.79 5.41
CA ARG A 179 -12.92 13.65 6.38
C ARG A 179 -11.53 14.08 5.95
N GLU A 180 -10.77 13.18 5.33
CA GLU A 180 -9.36 13.39 5.07
C GLU A 180 -9.05 13.56 3.59
N PHE A 181 -9.64 12.77 2.71
CA PHE A 181 -9.39 12.81 1.27
C PHE A 181 -10.37 13.73 0.56
N THR A 182 -10.33 15.01 0.92
CA THR A 182 -11.24 16.05 0.39
C THR A 182 -10.46 17.16 -0.30
N THR A 183 -11.08 17.79 -1.31
CA THR A 183 -10.48 18.93 -2.00
C THR A 183 -10.18 20.09 -1.04
N ALA A 184 -11.06 20.31 -0.07
CA ALA A 184 -10.89 21.37 0.95
C ALA A 184 -9.62 21.18 1.80
N LYS A 185 -9.18 19.95 2.04
CA LYS A 185 -7.94 19.66 2.76
C LYS A 185 -6.72 19.61 1.85
N TRP A 186 -6.84 18.95 0.70
CA TRP A 186 -5.68 18.67 -0.14
C TRP A 186 -5.27 19.82 -1.06
N PHE A 187 -6.24 20.60 -1.58
CA PHE A 187 -5.89 21.66 -2.53
C PHE A 187 -5.00 22.74 -1.93
N PRO A 188 -5.28 23.26 -0.71
CA PRO A 188 -4.37 24.22 -0.09
C PRO A 188 -2.96 23.67 0.17
N VAL A 189 -2.85 22.38 0.52
CA VAL A 189 -1.56 21.70 0.73
C VAL A 189 -0.79 21.60 -0.60
N LEU A 190 -1.46 21.25 -1.68
CA LEU A 190 -0.86 21.16 -3.02
C LEU A 190 -0.47 22.53 -3.55
N ASP A 191 -1.27 23.56 -3.31
CA ASP A 191 -0.94 24.94 -3.67
C ASP A 191 0.31 25.44 -2.94
N GLN A 192 0.41 25.14 -1.65
CA GLN A 192 1.59 25.48 -0.85
C GLN A 192 2.82 24.72 -1.33
N LEU A 193 2.68 23.42 -1.57
CA LEU A 193 3.77 22.58 -2.09
C LEU A 193 4.28 23.10 -3.44
N GLU A 194 3.38 23.48 -4.37
CA GLU A 194 3.74 24.08 -5.64
C GLU A 194 4.59 25.35 -5.46
N GLN A 195 4.18 26.24 -4.54
CA GLN A 195 4.94 27.46 -4.24
C GLN A 195 6.32 27.13 -3.68
N ASP A 196 6.40 26.20 -2.73
CA ASP A 196 7.64 25.87 -2.04
C ASP A 196 8.69 25.24 -2.96
N ILE A 197 8.26 24.38 -3.91
CA ILE A 197 9.20 23.65 -4.79
C ILE A 197 9.41 24.34 -6.14
N SER A 198 8.61 25.34 -6.53
CA SER A 198 8.72 26.04 -7.83
C SER A 198 10.13 26.53 -8.18
N PRO A 199 10.90 27.14 -7.23
CA PRO A 199 12.27 27.58 -7.55
C PRO A 199 13.20 26.42 -7.90
N ALA A 200 13.12 25.31 -7.16
CA ALA A 200 13.93 24.12 -7.41
C ALA A 200 13.51 23.42 -8.70
N ALA A 201 12.23 23.31 -8.98
CA ALA A 201 11.67 22.73 -10.19
C ALA A 201 12.12 23.53 -11.44
N ALA A 202 12.21 24.86 -11.36
CA ALA A 202 12.71 25.69 -12.44
C ALA A 202 14.19 25.41 -12.77
N VAL A 203 15.02 25.23 -11.76
CA VAL A 203 16.44 24.86 -11.93
C VAL A 203 16.59 23.46 -12.50
N ASP A 204 15.81 22.51 -11.99
CA ASP A 204 15.80 21.13 -12.48
C ASP A 204 15.42 21.07 -13.96
N ARG A 205 14.37 21.79 -14.37
CA ARG A 205 13.93 21.88 -15.76
C ARG A 205 14.97 22.49 -16.68
N MET A 206 15.73 23.49 -16.23
CA MET A 206 16.84 24.04 -17.03
C MET A 206 17.96 23.01 -17.23
N ARG A 207 18.22 22.18 -16.23
CA ARG A 207 19.25 21.13 -16.29
C ARG A 207 18.81 19.93 -17.14
N TRP A 208 17.53 19.57 -17.07
CA TRP A 208 16.96 18.38 -17.70
C TRP A 208 15.72 18.72 -18.54
N PRO A 209 15.84 19.48 -19.62
CA PRO A 209 14.70 20.02 -20.38
C PRO A 209 13.83 18.94 -21.05
N SER A 210 14.37 17.73 -21.26
CA SER A 210 13.64 16.59 -21.83
C SER A 210 13.02 15.66 -20.80
N GLN A 211 13.33 15.85 -19.52
CA GLN A 211 12.85 15.02 -18.41
C GLN A 211 11.96 15.88 -17.50
N GLY A 212 10.73 15.57 -17.43
CA GLY A 212 9.82 16.26 -16.53
C GLY A 212 8.81 17.17 -17.26
N GLY A 213 7.58 17.07 -16.80
CA GLY A 213 6.49 17.95 -17.20
C GLY A 213 6.58 19.31 -16.50
N ASP A 214 5.63 20.16 -16.82
CA ASP A 214 5.43 21.40 -16.10
C ASP A 214 4.87 21.11 -14.69
N LEU A 215 5.48 21.73 -13.65
CA LEU A 215 5.06 21.53 -12.26
C LEU A 215 3.60 21.89 -12.05
N HIS A 216 3.15 23.01 -12.61
CA HIS A 216 1.77 23.46 -12.50
C HIS A 216 0.80 22.43 -13.08
N THR A 217 1.12 21.88 -14.26
CA THR A 217 0.35 20.81 -14.89
C THR A 217 0.32 19.54 -14.06
N ALA A 218 1.44 19.17 -13.43
CA ALA A 218 1.51 18.01 -12.53
C ALA A 218 0.63 18.20 -11.29
N ILE A 219 0.69 19.35 -10.64
CA ILE A 219 -0.14 19.69 -9.47
C ILE A 219 -1.64 19.69 -9.85
N ALA A 220 -1.98 20.29 -11.00
CA ALA A 220 -3.36 20.26 -11.52
C ALA A 220 -3.83 18.82 -11.78
N GLY A 221 -2.96 17.94 -12.28
CA GLY A 221 -3.21 16.52 -12.47
C GLY A 221 -3.54 15.81 -11.15
N VAL A 222 -2.75 16.03 -10.09
CA VAL A 222 -2.98 15.47 -8.76
C VAL A 222 -4.31 15.96 -8.17
N LYS A 223 -4.66 17.25 -8.32
CA LYS A 223 -5.94 17.80 -7.90
C LYS A 223 -7.11 17.13 -8.61
N SER A 224 -7.02 17.00 -9.92
CA SER A 224 -8.03 16.31 -10.75
C SER A 224 -8.18 14.83 -10.34
N PHE A 225 -7.07 14.15 -10.06
CA PHE A 225 -7.10 12.78 -9.56
C PHE A 225 -7.87 12.69 -8.23
N ILE A 226 -7.59 13.55 -7.26
CA ILE A 226 -8.26 13.53 -5.95
C ILE A 226 -9.78 13.64 -6.10
N GLU A 227 -10.27 14.55 -6.95
CA GLU A 227 -11.70 14.69 -7.22
C GLU A 227 -12.30 13.44 -7.86
N GLN A 228 -11.67 12.96 -8.93
CA GLN A 228 -12.18 11.81 -9.68
C GLN A 228 -12.11 10.52 -8.88
N ARG A 229 -11.00 10.29 -8.14
CA ARG A 229 -10.81 9.11 -7.29
C ARG A 229 -11.81 9.08 -6.15
N GLY A 230 -12.00 10.20 -5.46
CA GLY A 230 -12.98 10.32 -4.40
C GLY A 230 -14.39 9.98 -4.89
N ALA A 231 -14.81 10.58 -6.00
CA ALA A 231 -16.12 10.32 -6.60
C ALA A 231 -16.26 8.85 -7.08
N PHE A 232 -15.21 8.25 -7.63
CA PHE A 232 -15.21 6.85 -8.04
C PHE A 232 -15.36 5.91 -6.85
N LEU A 233 -14.53 6.06 -5.82
CA LEU A 233 -14.54 5.20 -4.64
C LEU A 233 -15.87 5.27 -3.88
N LEU A 234 -16.51 6.43 -3.79
CA LEU A 234 -17.84 6.55 -3.18
C LEU A 234 -18.89 5.70 -3.91
N ARG A 235 -18.82 5.65 -5.25
CA ARG A 235 -19.72 4.78 -6.05
C ARG A 235 -19.41 3.31 -5.84
N GLU A 236 -18.15 2.93 -5.88
CA GLU A 236 -17.71 1.54 -5.64
C GLU A 236 -18.19 1.04 -4.26
N ILE A 237 -17.95 1.81 -3.20
CA ILE A 237 -18.40 1.45 -1.85
C ILE A 237 -19.92 1.25 -1.81
N ALA A 238 -20.69 2.08 -2.50
CA ALA A 238 -22.14 1.94 -2.55
C ALA A 238 -22.58 0.62 -3.19
N THR A 239 -21.88 0.15 -4.23
CA THR A 239 -22.18 -1.15 -4.87
C THR A 239 -21.88 -2.33 -3.95
N PHE A 240 -20.79 -2.28 -3.17
CA PHE A 240 -20.45 -3.33 -2.19
C PHE A 240 -21.39 -3.38 -0.98
N ARG A 241 -22.10 -2.29 -0.69
CA ARG A 241 -23.05 -2.21 0.43
C ARG A 241 -24.49 -2.54 0.04
N SER A 242 -24.81 -2.52 -1.24
CA SER A 242 -26.11 -2.94 -1.71
C SER A 242 -26.27 -4.45 -1.51
N PRO A 243 -27.38 -4.93 -0.87
CA PRO A 243 -27.62 -6.36 -0.80
C PRO A 243 -27.72 -6.90 -2.23
N ALA A 244 -27.00 -8.01 -2.49
CA ALA A 244 -27.18 -8.74 -3.72
C ALA A 244 -28.67 -9.15 -3.81
N HIS A 245 -29.35 -8.71 -4.86
CA HIS A 245 -30.73 -9.10 -5.18
C HIS A 245 -30.78 -10.55 -5.60
#